data_431e74752bd7aaf6a05aab02b99ae1cb
#
_entry.id   431e74752bd7aaf6a05aab02b99ae1cb
#
_cell.length_a   1.000
_cell.length_b   1.000
_cell.length_c   1.000
_cell.angle_alpha   90.00
_cell.angle_beta   90.00
_cell.angle_gamma   90.00
#
_symmetry.space_group_name_H-M   'P 1'
#
loop_
_entity.id
_entity.type
_entity.pdbx_description
1 polymer ?
#
loop_
_entity_poly.entity_id
_entity_poly.type
_entity_poly.pdbx_seq_one_letter_code
_entity_poly.pdbx_strand_id
1 'polypeptide(L)'
;MKKTLITTSLITFSLSSHAALTFGNAEEGQLKVSGTVRAKYIYDFDSEPSTSKFSFNDAVLWLDYNSPKWIGRLDYRVYEYYGHLGDANWLTDAWLGYKINDKSKIIAGLNPVPFGLGRFWGNTYYLGIANSAGWEDVHNLGVKYDFNDGTNEAQLAFYPTDGGTYRGKSKDSSRFSINPVNADDSVPQGTNTKEKNSIVVRGAHTFKNILGQENFSTQLGASAWYSTIENKRSGQDGDRQVYSVFSNTNYNQWNLQLLAGYQDIDNADTQYKDHLTLGGFDYSFNSATKGQIYSAELSYLFPQQFGPITSVRPYLNYSSYRKEQDGFKDSTRFIPGIAFNYQKLTVQAELLMGKHDPYLGDSEGLAAGGSNDKWNKKAFVIFAYYF
;
A
#
# COMPACT_ATOMS: atom_id res chain seq x y z
N MET A 1 43.06 -10.37 -10.49
CA MET A 1 41.98 -9.37 -10.59
C MET A 1 40.67 -10.06 -10.22
N LYS A 2 40.21 -9.91 -8.97
CA LYS A 2 38.95 -10.48 -8.48
C LYS A 2 37.86 -9.49 -8.85
N LYS A 3 36.95 -9.90 -9.72
CA LYS A 3 35.73 -9.13 -10.03
C LYS A 3 34.75 -9.34 -8.87
N THR A 4 34.62 -8.35 -8.00
CA THR A 4 33.56 -8.28 -6.99
C THR A 4 32.26 -7.89 -7.68
N LEU A 5 31.34 -8.82 -7.81
CA LEU A 5 29.95 -8.50 -8.20
C LEU A 5 29.31 -7.70 -7.06
N ILE A 6 29.11 -6.41 -7.28
CA ILE A 6 28.31 -5.56 -6.40
C ILE A 6 26.85 -5.79 -6.81
N THR A 7 26.16 -6.60 -6.03
CA THR A 7 24.71 -6.80 -6.15
C THR A 7 24.02 -5.55 -5.62
N THR A 8 23.42 -4.77 -6.51
CA THR A 8 22.63 -3.60 -6.16
C THR A 8 21.36 -4.09 -5.45
N SER A 9 21.33 -3.97 -4.13
CA SER A 9 20.15 -4.24 -3.33
C SER A 9 19.13 -3.14 -3.58
N LEU A 10 18.05 -3.46 -4.33
CA LEU A 10 16.75 -2.84 -4.07
C LEU A 10 16.52 -2.95 -2.56
N ILE A 11 16.23 -1.84 -1.89
CA ILE A 11 15.78 -1.86 -0.50
C ILE A 11 14.34 -2.39 -0.48
N THR A 12 14.20 -3.67 -0.80
CA THR A 12 13.17 -4.49 -0.18
C THR A 12 13.51 -4.51 1.30
N PHE A 13 12.56 -4.39 2.20
CA PHE A 13 12.72 -4.83 3.58
C PHE A 13 13.66 -6.03 3.55
N SER A 14 14.89 -5.87 4.03
CA SER A 14 15.77 -7.01 4.26
C SER A 14 15.12 -7.80 5.38
N LEU A 15 14.17 -8.62 4.99
CA LEU A 15 13.65 -9.68 5.82
C LEU A 15 14.89 -10.50 6.16
N SER A 16 15.39 -10.32 7.38
CA SER A 16 16.34 -11.23 8.00
C SER A 16 15.90 -12.65 7.62
N SER A 17 16.82 -13.54 7.31
CA SER A 17 16.57 -14.90 6.84
C SER A 17 15.60 -15.61 7.78
N HIS A 18 14.33 -15.46 7.50
CA HIS A 18 13.25 -16.14 8.23
C HIS A 18 13.34 -17.62 7.86
N ALA A 19 13.18 -18.49 8.80
CA ALA A 19 13.18 -19.94 8.57
C ALA A 19 11.91 -20.33 7.83
N ALA A 20 11.84 -19.98 6.55
CA ALA A 20 10.78 -20.44 5.67
C ALA A 20 10.97 -21.94 5.43
N LEU A 21 9.87 -22.67 5.44
CA LEU A 21 9.87 -24.05 4.97
C LEU A 21 9.98 -24.02 3.45
N THR A 22 10.99 -24.72 2.93
CA THR A 22 11.27 -24.77 1.51
C THR A 22 11.13 -26.20 1.02
N PHE A 23 10.31 -26.41 -0.02
CA PHE A 23 10.05 -27.69 -0.65
C PHE A 23 10.52 -27.63 -2.11
N GLY A 24 11.16 -28.68 -2.59
CA GLY A 24 11.73 -28.74 -3.93
C GLY A 24 13.07 -28.01 -4.07
N ASN A 25 13.48 -27.73 -5.30
CA ASN A 25 14.75 -27.10 -5.63
C ASN A 25 14.60 -26.04 -6.76
N ALA A 26 15.63 -25.24 -6.98
CA ALA A 26 15.59 -24.16 -7.96
C ALA A 26 15.51 -24.62 -9.43
N GLU A 27 15.97 -25.84 -9.74
CA GLU A 27 16.03 -26.39 -11.09
C GLU A 27 14.67 -26.95 -11.56
N GLU A 28 13.95 -27.61 -10.65
CA GLU A 28 12.66 -28.23 -10.95
C GLU A 28 11.48 -27.37 -10.52
N GLY A 29 11.65 -26.63 -9.44
CA GLY A 29 10.65 -25.75 -8.85
C GLY A 29 10.72 -25.79 -7.31
N GLN A 30 10.64 -24.64 -6.70
CA GLN A 30 10.75 -24.43 -5.27
C GLN A 30 9.51 -23.75 -4.74
N LEU A 31 8.89 -24.32 -3.72
CA LEU A 31 7.82 -23.71 -2.94
C LEU A 31 8.38 -23.26 -1.58
N LYS A 32 8.29 -21.98 -1.30
CA LYS A 32 8.62 -21.39 -0.01
C LYS A 32 7.33 -21.07 0.75
N VAL A 33 7.20 -21.62 1.96
CA VAL A 33 6.11 -21.35 2.89
C VAL A 33 6.64 -20.50 4.02
N SER A 34 6.06 -19.33 4.25
CA SER A 34 6.45 -18.39 5.29
C SER A 34 5.25 -17.59 5.77
N GLY A 35 5.40 -16.80 6.81
CA GLY A 35 4.30 -16.01 7.33
C GLY A 35 4.71 -15.08 8.45
N THR A 36 3.71 -14.41 9.01
CA THR A 36 3.88 -13.56 10.18
C THR A 36 2.66 -13.63 11.08
N VAL A 37 2.90 -13.49 12.37
CA VAL A 37 1.87 -13.29 13.38
C VAL A 37 2.12 -11.94 14.03
N ARG A 38 1.10 -11.09 14.10
CA ARG A 38 1.24 -9.73 14.61
C ARG A 38 0.29 -9.43 15.76
N ALA A 39 0.83 -8.75 16.78
CA ALA A 39 0.08 -8.10 17.84
C ALA A 39 0.25 -6.59 17.75
N LYS A 40 -0.71 -5.84 18.27
CA LYS A 40 -0.69 -4.38 18.26
C LYS A 40 -1.06 -3.79 19.60
N TYR A 41 -0.46 -2.64 19.90
CA TYR A 41 -0.88 -1.73 20.95
C TYR A 41 -1.31 -0.42 20.31
N ILE A 42 -2.49 0.07 20.66
CA ILE A 42 -3.02 1.37 20.21
C ILE A 42 -3.33 2.19 21.43
N TYR A 43 -2.94 3.46 21.42
CA TYR A 43 -3.37 4.47 22.37
C TYR A 43 -4.04 5.61 21.60
N ASP A 44 -5.33 5.83 21.87
CA ASP A 44 -6.13 6.90 21.25
C ASP A 44 -6.15 8.10 22.18
N PHE A 45 -5.52 9.21 21.77
CA PHE A 45 -5.43 10.44 22.55
C PHE A 45 -6.71 11.27 22.49
N ASP A 46 -7.54 11.06 21.47
CA ASP A 46 -8.69 11.91 21.17
C ASP A 46 -10.02 11.28 21.64
N SER A 47 -10.01 10.04 22.13
CA SER A 47 -11.15 9.46 22.85
C SER A 47 -11.27 10.05 24.26
N GLU A 48 -12.50 10.27 24.74
CA GLU A 48 -12.77 10.77 26.10
C GLU A 48 -13.54 9.73 26.94
N PRO A 49 -12.93 9.12 27.97
CA PRO A 49 -11.51 9.21 28.34
C PRO A 49 -10.60 8.58 27.28
N SER A 50 -9.31 8.97 27.25
CA SER A 50 -8.32 8.34 26.37
C SER A 50 -8.29 6.83 26.59
N THR A 51 -8.22 6.06 25.51
CA THR A 51 -8.29 4.60 25.57
C THR A 51 -7.01 3.96 25.06
N SER A 52 -6.69 2.80 25.64
CA SER A 52 -5.60 1.97 25.14
C SER A 52 -6.05 0.53 24.97
N LYS A 53 -5.53 -0.12 23.95
CA LYS A 53 -5.84 -1.53 23.67
C LYS A 53 -4.61 -2.27 23.19
N PHE A 54 -4.28 -3.38 23.85
CA PHE A 54 -3.39 -4.39 23.32
C PHE A 54 -4.24 -5.54 22.77
N SER A 55 -3.99 -5.96 21.53
CA SER A 55 -4.78 -7.01 20.88
C SER A 55 -3.94 -7.77 19.85
N PHE A 56 -4.41 -8.92 19.47
CA PHE A 56 -3.97 -9.56 18.24
C PHE A 56 -4.30 -8.64 17.05
N ASN A 57 -3.44 -8.63 16.03
CA ASN A 57 -3.71 -7.87 14.81
C ASN A 57 -4.10 -8.80 13.69
N ASP A 58 -3.19 -9.65 13.27
CA ASP A 58 -3.41 -10.61 12.19
C ASP A 58 -2.42 -11.78 12.20
N ALA A 59 -2.74 -12.78 11.39
CA ALA A 59 -1.81 -13.80 10.91
C ALA A 59 -1.82 -13.79 9.39
N VAL A 60 -0.64 -13.93 8.79
CA VAL A 60 -0.46 -13.93 7.34
C VAL A 60 0.29 -15.19 6.93
N LEU A 61 -0.21 -15.84 5.89
CA LEU A 61 0.45 -16.96 5.22
C LEU A 61 0.90 -16.54 3.83
N TRP A 62 2.17 -16.77 3.51
CA TRP A 62 2.73 -16.60 2.19
C TRP A 62 3.17 -17.94 1.60
N LEU A 63 2.74 -18.20 0.39
CA LEU A 63 3.25 -19.26 -0.47
C LEU A 63 3.92 -18.60 -1.68
N ASP A 64 5.22 -18.75 -1.80
CA ASP A 64 5.99 -18.23 -2.94
C ASP A 64 6.53 -19.41 -3.74
N TYR A 65 6.13 -19.53 -5.01
CA TYR A 65 6.64 -20.53 -5.94
C TYR A 65 7.62 -19.91 -6.92
N ASN A 66 8.71 -20.61 -7.18
CA ASN A 66 9.71 -20.19 -8.15
C ASN A 66 10.31 -21.42 -8.86
N SER A 67 10.32 -21.39 -10.20
CA SER A 67 11.01 -22.35 -11.06
C SER A 67 11.71 -21.63 -12.21
N PRO A 68 12.42 -22.28 -13.09
CA PRO A 68 13.08 -21.62 -14.22
C PRO A 68 12.15 -20.79 -15.09
N LYS A 69 10.89 -21.24 -15.29
CA LYS A 69 9.91 -20.54 -16.15
C LYS A 69 8.73 -19.94 -15.42
N TRP A 70 8.41 -20.41 -14.24
CA TRP A 70 7.19 -20.01 -13.52
C TRP A 70 7.51 -19.40 -12.17
N ILE A 71 6.73 -18.42 -11.79
CA ILE A 71 6.69 -17.83 -10.45
C ILE A 71 5.24 -17.73 -9.99
N GLY A 72 5.01 -17.75 -8.70
CA GLY A 72 3.66 -17.58 -8.17
C GLY A 72 3.69 -17.09 -6.74
N ARG A 73 2.60 -16.48 -6.31
CA ARG A 73 2.41 -16.02 -4.94
C ARG A 73 0.96 -16.18 -4.52
N LEU A 74 0.80 -16.63 -3.27
CA LEU A 74 -0.43 -16.50 -2.50
C LEU A 74 -0.09 -15.74 -1.21
N ASP A 75 -0.89 -14.71 -0.87
CA ASP A 75 -0.85 -13.94 0.38
C ASP A 75 -2.26 -13.95 0.97
N TYR A 76 -2.46 -14.77 2.01
CA TYR A 76 -3.74 -14.88 2.70
C TYR A 76 -3.61 -14.35 4.12
N ARG A 77 -4.57 -13.51 4.53
CA ARG A 77 -4.55 -12.80 5.80
C ARG A 77 -5.81 -13.03 6.61
N VAL A 78 -5.63 -13.20 7.92
CA VAL A 78 -6.67 -13.43 8.89
C VAL A 78 -6.54 -12.39 10.01
N TYR A 79 -7.59 -11.65 10.30
CA TYR A 79 -7.60 -10.54 11.25
C TYR A 79 -8.54 -10.80 12.43
N GLU A 80 -8.27 -10.08 13.54
CA GLU A 80 -9.18 -9.91 14.66
C GLU A 80 -9.67 -8.45 14.67
N TYR A 81 -10.89 -8.21 14.16
CA TYR A 81 -11.48 -6.87 14.14
C TYR A 81 -12.59 -6.72 15.17
N TYR A 82 -13.35 -7.79 15.43
CA TYR A 82 -14.56 -7.77 16.24
C TYR A 82 -14.47 -8.68 17.47
N GLY A 83 -13.24 -9.08 17.84
CA GLY A 83 -12.96 -9.84 19.05
C GLY A 83 -12.76 -11.34 18.84
N HIS A 84 -12.83 -11.82 17.60
CA HIS A 84 -12.53 -13.21 17.28
C HIS A 84 -11.55 -13.32 16.13
N LEU A 85 -10.54 -14.17 16.27
CA LEU A 85 -9.60 -14.46 15.18
C LEU A 85 -10.36 -15.05 13.97
N GLY A 86 -10.19 -14.42 12.81
CA GLY A 86 -10.83 -14.84 11.56
C GLY A 86 -12.21 -14.25 11.33
N ASP A 87 -12.62 -13.26 12.11
CA ASP A 87 -13.85 -12.49 11.88
C ASP A 87 -13.74 -11.58 10.63
N ALA A 88 -12.51 -11.23 10.23
CA ALA A 88 -12.20 -10.68 8.92
C ALA A 88 -11.02 -11.42 8.28
N ASN A 89 -11.16 -11.79 7.00
CA ASN A 89 -10.07 -12.40 6.26
C ASN A 89 -10.21 -12.12 4.77
N TRP A 90 -9.07 -12.06 4.07
CA TRP A 90 -9.01 -11.83 2.63
C TRP A 90 -7.73 -12.33 1.99
N LEU A 91 -7.83 -12.53 0.70
CA LEU A 91 -6.72 -12.82 -0.18
C LEU A 91 -6.14 -11.48 -0.67
N THR A 92 -4.83 -11.29 -0.48
CA THR A 92 -4.14 -10.09 -0.95
C THR A 92 -3.49 -10.34 -2.30
N ASP A 93 -2.78 -11.46 -2.42
CA ASP A 93 -2.19 -11.92 -3.69
C ASP A 93 -2.64 -13.35 -3.99
N ALA A 94 -2.97 -13.63 -5.24
CA ALA A 94 -3.15 -14.98 -5.78
C ALA A 94 -2.88 -14.96 -7.29
N TRP A 95 -1.62 -15.13 -7.66
CA TRP A 95 -1.22 -15.02 -9.06
C TRP A 95 -0.14 -16.03 -9.46
N LEU A 96 -0.11 -16.32 -10.75
CA LEU A 96 0.92 -17.07 -11.42
C LEU A 96 1.58 -16.19 -12.47
N GLY A 97 2.90 -16.29 -12.61
CA GLY A 97 3.67 -15.54 -13.60
C GLY A 97 4.55 -16.45 -14.45
N TYR A 98 4.66 -16.12 -15.73
CA TYR A 98 5.55 -16.77 -16.67
C TYR A 98 6.74 -15.86 -16.98
N LYS A 99 7.97 -16.36 -16.80
CA LYS A 99 9.22 -15.68 -17.15
C LYS A 99 9.45 -15.82 -18.65
N ILE A 100 9.31 -14.75 -19.42
CA ILE A 100 9.67 -14.72 -20.85
C ILE A 100 11.18 -14.83 -20.99
N ASN A 101 11.90 -14.09 -20.13
CA ASN A 101 13.34 -14.10 -19.96
C ASN A 101 13.70 -13.57 -18.56
N ASP A 102 14.98 -13.35 -18.27
CA ASP A 102 15.47 -12.89 -16.97
C ASP A 102 15.01 -11.47 -16.59
N LYS A 103 14.53 -10.68 -17.57
CA LYS A 103 14.12 -9.28 -17.38
C LYS A 103 12.62 -9.07 -17.52
N SER A 104 11.90 -10.01 -18.14
CA SER A 104 10.50 -9.83 -18.52
C SER A 104 9.64 -11.00 -18.08
N LYS A 105 8.47 -10.71 -17.57
CA LYS A 105 7.47 -11.69 -17.15
C LYS A 105 6.05 -11.19 -17.40
N ILE A 106 5.13 -12.14 -17.56
CA ILE A 106 3.68 -11.89 -17.56
C ILE A 106 3.12 -12.52 -16.28
N ILE A 107 2.29 -11.78 -15.56
CA ILE A 107 1.65 -12.18 -14.31
C ILE A 107 0.14 -12.15 -14.52
N ALA A 108 -0.57 -13.19 -14.13
CA ALA A 108 -2.03 -13.27 -14.20
C ALA A 108 -2.62 -13.71 -12.84
N GLY A 109 -3.74 -13.13 -12.46
CA GLY A 109 -4.43 -13.36 -11.20
C GLY A 109 -4.61 -12.09 -10.38
N LEU A 110 -4.88 -12.25 -9.09
CA LEU A 110 -4.95 -11.15 -8.13
C LEU A 110 -3.54 -10.69 -7.80
N ASN A 111 -3.15 -9.53 -8.30
CA ASN A 111 -1.76 -9.06 -8.20
C ASN A 111 -1.68 -7.54 -7.97
N PRO A 112 -0.53 -7.03 -7.44
CA PRO A 112 -0.36 -5.60 -7.19
C PRO A 112 -0.48 -4.76 -8.44
N VAL A 113 -1.26 -3.68 -8.36
CA VAL A 113 -1.39 -2.67 -9.40
C VAL A 113 -0.07 -1.89 -9.49
N PRO A 114 0.54 -1.76 -10.69
CA PRO A 114 1.83 -1.08 -10.85
C PRO A 114 1.64 0.43 -10.93
N PHE A 115 1.55 1.10 -9.77
CA PHE A 115 1.37 2.54 -9.71
C PHE A 115 2.35 3.17 -8.70
N GLY A 116 2.81 4.39 -8.97
CA GLY A 116 3.68 5.18 -8.10
C GLY A 116 5.03 4.50 -7.79
N LEU A 117 5.46 4.58 -6.55
CA LEU A 117 6.73 4.03 -6.04
C LEU A 117 6.80 2.49 -6.02
N GLY A 118 5.73 1.82 -6.37
CA GLY A 118 5.60 0.37 -6.31
C GLY A 118 4.57 -0.04 -5.25
N ARG A 119 4.76 -1.21 -4.63
CA ARG A 119 3.79 -1.73 -3.67
C ARG A 119 3.71 -0.87 -2.40
N PHE A 120 4.85 -0.54 -1.80
CA PHE A 120 4.92 0.24 -0.56
C PHE A 120 5.70 1.54 -0.79
N TRP A 121 5.11 2.64 -0.34
CA TRP A 121 5.64 4.00 -0.51
C TRP A 121 6.22 4.55 0.79
N GLY A 122 7.02 3.74 1.45
CA GLY A 122 7.66 4.10 2.69
C GLY A 122 7.78 2.94 3.66
N ASN A 123 8.16 3.26 4.89
CA ASN A 123 8.40 2.31 5.97
C ASN A 123 7.23 2.24 6.96
N THR A 124 6.22 3.14 6.84
CA THR A 124 5.12 3.20 7.79
C THR A 124 4.19 2.00 7.66
N TYR A 125 3.72 1.47 8.80
CA TYR A 125 2.73 0.40 8.84
C TYR A 125 1.34 0.89 8.42
N TYR A 126 0.99 2.13 8.82
CA TYR A 126 -0.31 2.72 8.51
C TYR A 126 -0.43 3.30 7.11
N LEU A 127 0.68 3.38 6.36
CA LEU A 127 0.75 3.98 5.03
C LEU A 127 0.30 5.45 5.00
N GLY A 128 0.46 6.10 3.84
CA GLY A 128 0.06 7.48 3.62
C GLY A 128 -1.40 7.65 3.20
N ILE A 129 -1.82 8.91 2.98
CA ILE A 129 -3.14 9.23 2.41
C ILE A 129 -3.34 8.61 1.02
N ALA A 130 -2.27 8.41 0.26
CA ALA A 130 -2.33 7.75 -1.04
C ALA A 130 -2.91 6.32 -0.96
N ASN A 131 -2.63 5.58 0.12
CA ASN A 131 -3.28 4.29 0.37
C ASN A 131 -4.79 4.48 0.61
N SER A 132 -5.18 5.45 1.45
CA SER A 132 -6.59 5.75 1.69
C SER A 132 -7.32 6.23 0.42
N ALA A 133 -6.63 6.84 -0.54
CA ALA A 133 -7.18 7.23 -1.84
C ALA A 133 -7.21 6.06 -2.87
N GLY A 134 -6.78 4.86 -2.49
CA GLY A 134 -6.75 3.70 -3.37
C GLY A 134 -5.69 3.80 -4.46
N TRP A 135 -4.47 4.32 -4.13
CA TRP A 135 -3.34 4.41 -5.04
C TRP A 135 -2.18 3.50 -4.65
N GLU A 136 -1.96 3.29 -3.35
CA GLU A 136 -0.87 2.50 -2.78
C GLU A 136 -1.37 1.16 -2.25
N ASP A 137 -0.61 0.09 -2.48
CA ASP A 137 -0.87 -1.30 -2.05
C ASP A 137 -2.25 -1.82 -2.49
N VAL A 138 -2.62 -1.48 -3.74
CA VAL A 138 -3.85 -1.95 -4.38
C VAL A 138 -3.57 -3.22 -5.16
N HIS A 139 -4.46 -4.21 -5.04
CA HIS A 139 -4.36 -5.50 -5.71
C HIS A 139 -5.67 -5.79 -6.44
N ASN A 140 -5.57 -5.93 -7.76
CA ASN A 140 -6.73 -6.18 -8.62
C ASN A 140 -6.55 -7.48 -9.42
N LEU A 141 -7.67 -8.04 -9.88
CA LEU A 141 -7.67 -9.26 -10.69
C LEU A 141 -7.44 -8.92 -12.16
N GLY A 142 -6.33 -9.41 -12.72
CA GLY A 142 -6.00 -9.12 -14.12
C GLY A 142 -4.68 -9.66 -14.57
N VAL A 143 -4.13 -9.06 -15.64
CA VAL A 143 -2.86 -9.44 -16.28
C VAL A 143 -1.92 -8.25 -16.29
N LYS A 144 -0.65 -8.50 -15.97
CA LYS A 144 0.42 -7.51 -15.93
C LYS A 144 1.66 -8.02 -16.68
N TYR A 145 2.17 -7.21 -17.60
CA TYR A 145 3.54 -7.34 -18.11
C TYR A 145 4.48 -6.54 -17.22
N ASP A 146 5.61 -7.13 -16.86
CA ASP A 146 6.61 -6.53 -15.97
C ASP A 146 8.00 -6.72 -16.59
N PHE A 147 8.66 -5.60 -16.91
CA PHE A 147 10.04 -5.53 -17.37
C PHE A 147 10.89 -4.81 -16.33
N ASN A 148 12.05 -5.42 -15.99
CA ASN A 148 13.04 -4.82 -15.11
C ASN A 148 14.44 -5.35 -15.47
N ASP A 149 15.35 -4.47 -15.90
CA ASP A 149 16.74 -4.81 -16.21
C ASP A 149 17.74 -4.36 -15.14
N GLY A 150 17.21 -3.92 -13.97
CA GLY A 150 18.00 -3.39 -12.83
C GLY A 150 18.36 -1.90 -12.99
N THR A 151 17.97 -1.26 -14.07
CA THR A 151 18.14 0.17 -14.32
C THR A 151 16.84 0.79 -14.80
N ASN A 152 16.17 0.14 -15.75
CA ASN A 152 14.89 0.54 -16.31
C ASN A 152 13.79 -0.41 -15.82
N GLU A 153 12.63 0.13 -15.49
CA GLU A 153 11.40 -0.59 -15.18
C GLU A 153 10.30 -0.12 -16.12
N ALA A 154 9.54 -1.05 -16.67
CA ALA A 154 8.34 -0.75 -17.45
C ALA A 154 7.26 -1.78 -17.12
N GLN A 155 6.09 -1.32 -16.77
CA GLN A 155 4.96 -2.16 -16.41
C GLN A 155 3.72 -1.70 -17.16
N LEU A 156 2.95 -2.66 -17.68
CA LEU A 156 1.65 -2.46 -18.30
C LEU A 156 0.69 -3.50 -17.72
N ALA A 157 -0.45 -3.05 -17.21
CA ALA A 157 -1.44 -3.93 -16.63
C ALA A 157 -2.85 -3.63 -17.15
N PHE A 158 -3.65 -4.69 -17.23
CA PHE A 158 -5.10 -4.61 -17.45
C PHE A 158 -5.83 -5.42 -16.38
N TYR A 159 -6.77 -4.76 -15.70
CA TYR A 159 -7.60 -5.35 -14.67
C TYR A 159 -9.07 -5.17 -15.03
N PRO A 160 -9.77 -6.24 -15.46
CA PRO A 160 -11.21 -6.15 -15.76
C PRO A 160 -12.05 -5.86 -14.52
N THR A 161 -11.55 -6.13 -13.32
CA THR A 161 -12.24 -5.89 -12.06
C THR A 161 -11.25 -5.71 -10.90
N ASP A 162 -11.75 -5.20 -9.76
CA ASP A 162 -11.05 -5.16 -8.49
C ASP A 162 -10.74 -6.57 -7.92
N GLY A 163 -10.14 -6.61 -6.73
CA GLY A 163 -9.77 -7.86 -6.04
C GLY A 163 -10.94 -8.64 -5.44
N GLY A 164 -12.19 -8.12 -5.52
CA GLY A 164 -13.38 -8.73 -4.96
C GLY A 164 -13.52 -8.59 -3.44
N THR A 165 -14.59 -9.16 -2.89
CA THR A 165 -14.91 -9.15 -1.46
C THR A 165 -14.75 -10.53 -0.85
N TYR A 166 -14.47 -10.56 0.44
CA TYR A 166 -14.22 -11.76 1.21
C TYR A 166 -15.05 -11.77 2.51
N ARG A 167 -14.52 -12.28 3.61
CA ARG A 167 -15.22 -12.37 4.87
C ARG A 167 -15.00 -11.12 5.73
N GLY A 168 -16.10 -10.53 6.24
CA GLY A 168 -16.17 -9.41 7.17
C GLY A 168 -17.62 -9.07 7.48
N LYS A 169 -17.87 -7.93 8.10
CA LYS A 169 -19.23 -7.43 8.38
C LYS A 169 -19.79 -6.62 7.21
N SER A 170 -18.93 -5.85 6.53
CA SER A 170 -19.34 -5.10 5.35
C SER A 170 -19.58 -6.03 4.16
N LYS A 171 -20.62 -5.74 3.38
CA LYS A 171 -20.90 -6.50 2.15
C LYS A 171 -19.91 -6.25 1.04
N ASP A 172 -19.29 -5.06 1.00
CA ASP A 172 -18.48 -4.63 -0.13
C ASP A 172 -17.07 -4.15 0.28
N SER A 173 -16.90 -3.66 1.52
CA SER A 173 -15.59 -3.21 2.03
C SER A 173 -14.77 -4.31 2.71
N SER A 174 -15.28 -5.56 2.78
CA SER A 174 -14.54 -6.71 3.32
C SER A 174 -13.50 -7.21 2.32
N ARG A 175 -12.48 -6.38 2.08
CA ARG A 175 -11.39 -6.58 1.11
C ARG A 175 -10.09 -5.95 1.61
N PHE A 176 -8.97 -6.36 1.01
CA PHE A 176 -7.66 -5.78 1.34
C PHE A 176 -7.48 -4.39 0.71
N SER A 177 -7.65 -4.32 -0.60
CA SER A 177 -7.41 -3.09 -1.37
C SER A 177 -8.52 -2.07 -1.15
N ILE A 178 -8.13 -0.79 -1.05
CA ILE A 178 -9.08 0.32 -1.08
C ILE A 178 -9.53 0.54 -2.52
N ASN A 179 -10.80 0.27 -2.79
CA ASN A 179 -11.42 0.41 -4.11
C ASN A 179 -12.76 1.17 -3.99
N PRO A 180 -13.34 1.66 -5.12
CA PRO A 180 -14.72 2.10 -5.18
C PRO A 180 -15.69 1.00 -4.74
N VAL A 181 -16.61 1.32 -3.82
CA VAL A 181 -17.57 0.39 -3.22
C VAL A 181 -18.97 0.99 -3.16
N ASN A 182 -19.95 0.15 -2.81
CA ASN A 182 -21.29 0.66 -2.51
C ASN A 182 -21.29 1.29 -1.11
N ALA A 183 -22.08 2.36 -0.95
CA ALA A 183 -22.37 2.95 0.35
C ALA A 183 -22.97 1.92 1.31
N ASP A 184 -22.69 2.06 2.58
CA ASP A 184 -23.22 1.29 3.69
C ASP A 184 -23.68 2.21 4.83
N ASP A 185 -24.07 1.63 5.97
CA ASP A 185 -24.58 2.38 7.13
C ASP A 185 -23.56 3.36 7.72
N SER A 186 -22.27 3.17 7.45
CA SER A 186 -21.20 4.08 7.93
C SER A 186 -21.04 5.33 7.06
N VAL A 187 -21.50 5.27 5.79
CA VAL A 187 -21.48 6.38 4.82
C VAL A 187 -22.82 6.47 4.07
N PRO A 188 -23.92 6.80 4.73
CA PRO A 188 -25.26 6.74 4.14
C PRO A 188 -25.46 7.72 2.96
N GLN A 189 -24.63 8.77 2.86
CA GLN A 189 -24.60 9.71 1.73
C GLN A 189 -23.55 9.33 0.68
N GLY A 190 -23.12 8.08 0.65
CA GLY A 190 -22.12 7.59 -0.28
C GLY A 190 -22.68 7.24 -1.67
N THR A 191 -21.76 6.95 -2.58
CA THR A 191 -22.04 6.47 -3.94
C THR A 191 -22.13 4.95 -3.99
N ASN A 192 -22.74 4.41 -5.05
CA ASN A 192 -22.79 2.98 -5.31
C ASN A 192 -22.02 2.67 -6.59
N THR A 193 -20.72 2.53 -6.48
CA THR A 193 -19.84 2.44 -7.64
C THR A 193 -18.95 1.21 -7.61
N LYS A 194 -18.44 0.84 -8.79
CA LYS A 194 -17.48 -0.23 -8.97
C LYS A 194 -16.47 0.16 -10.05
N GLU A 195 -15.18 -0.05 -9.79
CA GLU A 195 -14.11 0.15 -10.77
C GLU A 195 -13.98 -1.08 -11.67
N LYS A 196 -13.87 -0.84 -12.99
CA LYS A 196 -13.74 -1.86 -14.04
C LYS A 196 -12.74 -1.42 -15.11
N ASN A 197 -12.24 -2.40 -15.86
CA ASN A 197 -11.43 -2.19 -17.06
C ASN A 197 -10.26 -1.21 -16.85
N SER A 198 -9.54 -1.40 -15.75
CA SER A 198 -8.39 -0.55 -15.41
C SER A 198 -7.20 -0.86 -16.33
N ILE A 199 -6.63 0.16 -16.93
CA ILE A 199 -5.36 0.12 -17.64
C ILE A 199 -4.36 0.94 -16.85
N VAL A 200 -3.23 0.33 -16.50
CA VAL A 200 -2.19 0.99 -15.70
C VAL A 200 -0.85 0.85 -16.38
N VAL A 201 -0.14 1.99 -16.50
CA VAL A 201 1.21 2.05 -17.06
C VAL A 201 2.13 2.68 -16.03
N ARG A 202 3.31 2.09 -15.84
CA ARG A 202 4.37 2.63 -14.98
C ARG A 202 5.71 2.49 -15.67
N GLY A 203 6.52 3.54 -15.63
CA GLY A 203 7.91 3.53 -16.09
C GLY A 203 8.82 4.19 -15.06
N ALA A 204 10.04 3.67 -14.91
CA ALA A 204 11.05 4.26 -14.04
C ALA A 204 12.46 4.01 -14.56
N HIS A 205 13.38 4.93 -14.25
CA HIS A 205 14.81 4.80 -14.54
C HIS A 205 15.62 5.08 -13.28
N THR A 206 16.63 4.25 -13.00
CA THR A 206 17.53 4.39 -11.86
C THR A 206 18.87 4.98 -12.30
N PHE A 207 19.14 6.19 -11.88
CA PHE A 207 20.44 6.85 -12.01
C PHE A 207 21.33 6.41 -10.86
N LYS A 208 22.55 5.97 -11.16
CA LYS A 208 23.57 5.50 -10.19
C LYS A 208 24.79 6.40 -10.23
N ASN A 209 25.59 6.39 -9.16
CA ASN A 209 26.83 7.15 -9.06
C ASN A 209 26.67 8.65 -9.34
N ILE A 210 25.59 9.22 -8.82
CA ILE A 210 25.23 10.62 -9.04
C ILE A 210 26.34 11.49 -8.43
N LEU A 211 26.77 12.53 -9.16
CA LEU A 211 27.86 13.43 -8.80
C LEU A 211 29.18 12.70 -8.45
N GLY A 212 29.42 11.51 -9.04
CA GLY A 212 30.62 10.72 -8.77
C GLY A 212 30.60 10.00 -7.39
N GLN A 213 29.47 10.01 -6.68
CA GLN A 213 29.31 9.32 -5.40
C GLN A 213 28.75 7.91 -5.64
N GLU A 214 29.54 6.88 -5.34
CA GLU A 214 29.15 5.46 -5.55
C GLU A 214 27.90 5.06 -4.76
N ASN A 215 27.66 5.67 -3.60
CA ASN A 215 26.53 5.39 -2.71
C ASN A 215 25.33 6.33 -2.93
N PHE A 216 25.32 7.08 -4.04
CA PHE A 216 24.23 7.96 -4.40
C PHE A 216 23.50 7.44 -5.62
N SER A 217 22.22 7.11 -5.45
CA SER A 217 21.34 6.68 -6.55
C SER A 217 19.96 7.29 -6.38
N THR A 218 19.29 7.56 -7.49
CA THR A 218 17.87 7.95 -7.51
C THR A 218 17.14 7.24 -8.62
N GLN A 219 15.98 6.68 -8.31
CA GLN A 219 15.01 6.23 -9.28
C GLN A 219 14.02 7.37 -9.53
N LEU A 220 13.81 7.74 -10.77
CA LEU A 220 12.75 8.66 -11.20
C LEU A 220 11.75 7.90 -12.06
N GLY A 221 10.47 8.17 -11.87
CA GLY A 221 9.44 7.48 -12.63
C GLY A 221 8.12 8.24 -12.70
N ALA A 222 7.23 7.70 -13.54
CA ALA A 222 5.87 8.19 -13.72
C ALA A 222 4.90 7.01 -13.89
N SER A 223 3.64 7.26 -13.58
CA SER A 223 2.55 6.29 -13.76
C SER A 223 1.29 6.98 -14.24
N ALA A 224 0.48 6.23 -15.00
CA ALA A 224 -0.86 6.61 -15.40
C ALA A 224 -1.81 5.44 -15.16
N TRP A 225 -3.01 5.74 -14.67
CA TRP A 225 -4.08 4.79 -14.43
C TRP A 225 -5.38 5.35 -14.98
N TYR A 226 -6.00 4.61 -15.88
CA TYR A 226 -7.34 4.87 -16.42
C TYR A 226 -8.26 3.70 -16.08
N SER A 227 -9.50 3.98 -15.70
CA SER A 227 -10.52 2.95 -15.47
C SER A 227 -11.94 3.47 -15.69
N THR A 228 -12.87 2.54 -15.90
CA THR A 228 -14.29 2.83 -15.93
C THR A 228 -14.86 2.76 -14.52
N ILE A 229 -15.69 3.71 -14.14
CA ILE A 229 -16.46 3.74 -12.89
C ILE A 229 -17.92 3.47 -13.21
N GLU A 230 -18.37 2.23 -12.99
CA GLU A 230 -19.78 1.88 -13.10
C GLU A 230 -20.55 2.44 -11.90
N ASN A 231 -21.56 3.24 -12.13
CA ASN A 231 -22.47 3.71 -11.09
C ASN A 231 -23.78 2.91 -11.12
N LYS A 232 -24.02 2.13 -10.06
CA LYS A 232 -25.18 1.25 -9.95
C LYS A 232 -26.48 2.00 -9.61
N ARG A 233 -26.39 3.26 -9.14
CA ARG A 233 -27.55 4.10 -8.83
C ARG A 233 -28.10 4.77 -10.10
N SER A 234 -27.23 5.37 -10.90
CA SER A 234 -27.61 6.03 -12.15
C SER A 234 -27.74 5.07 -13.33
N GLY A 235 -27.09 3.90 -13.27
CA GLY A 235 -26.96 2.97 -14.39
C GLY A 235 -26.06 3.50 -15.51
N GLN A 236 -25.25 4.53 -15.24
CA GLN A 236 -24.30 5.14 -16.18
C GLN A 236 -22.87 4.79 -15.78
N ASP A 237 -21.97 4.83 -16.75
CA ASP A 237 -20.55 4.69 -16.54
C ASP A 237 -19.88 6.08 -16.58
N GLY A 238 -19.00 6.33 -15.63
CA GLY A 238 -18.03 7.40 -15.61
C GLY A 238 -16.62 6.86 -15.78
N ASP A 239 -15.60 7.67 -15.47
CA ASP A 239 -14.22 7.26 -15.59
C ASP A 239 -13.35 7.78 -14.42
N ARG A 240 -12.20 7.16 -14.25
CA ARG A 240 -11.14 7.57 -13.33
C ARG A 240 -9.84 7.75 -14.09
N GLN A 241 -9.21 8.88 -13.88
CA GLN A 241 -7.90 9.20 -14.41
C GLN A 241 -6.97 9.57 -13.27
N VAL A 242 -5.84 8.87 -13.15
CA VAL A 242 -4.84 9.12 -12.11
C VAL A 242 -3.45 9.17 -12.75
N TYR A 243 -2.69 10.18 -12.40
CA TYR A 243 -1.32 10.38 -12.88
C TYR A 243 -0.39 10.62 -11.70
N SER A 244 0.83 10.14 -11.78
CA SER A 244 1.84 10.43 -10.77
C SER A 244 3.24 10.52 -11.35
N VAL A 245 4.08 11.33 -10.70
CA VAL A 245 5.54 11.32 -10.83
C VAL A 245 6.14 11.03 -9.46
N PHE A 246 7.26 10.32 -9.43
CA PHE A 246 7.86 9.89 -8.17
C PHE A 246 9.38 9.80 -8.24
N SER A 247 10.01 9.86 -7.07
CA SER A 247 11.43 9.58 -6.90
C SER A 247 11.68 8.71 -5.68
N ASN A 248 12.69 7.83 -5.77
CA ASN A 248 13.23 7.07 -4.64
C ASN A 248 14.74 7.25 -4.64
N THR A 249 15.25 8.04 -3.71
CA THR A 249 16.64 8.48 -3.63
C THR A 249 17.33 7.85 -2.44
N ASN A 250 18.48 7.22 -2.68
CA ASN A 250 19.33 6.64 -1.65
C ASN A 250 20.66 7.38 -1.63
N TYR A 251 21.10 7.79 -0.46
CA TYR A 251 22.42 8.34 -0.20
C TYR A 251 22.99 7.81 1.11
N ASN A 252 23.99 6.96 1.03
CA ASN A 252 24.51 6.20 2.18
C ASN A 252 23.37 5.47 2.93
N GLN A 253 23.11 5.86 4.18
CA GLN A 253 22.09 5.29 5.05
C GLN A 253 20.72 6.00 4.94
N TRP A 254 20.67 7.11 4.21
CA TRP A 254 19.46 7.88 4.00
C TRP A 254 18.65 7.36 2.81
N ASN A 255 17.34 7.32 2.96
CA ASN A 255 16.41 7.11 1.87
C ASN A 255 15.35 8.21 1.90
N LEU A 256 15.13 8.85 0.75
CA LEU A 256 14.08 9.83 0.53
C LEU A 256 13.16 9.34 -0.59
N GLN A 257 11.89 9.22 -0.31
CA GLN A 257 10.85 8.89 -1.27
C GLN A 257 9.91 10.08 -1.42
N LEU A 258 9.60 10.46 -2.66
CA LEU A 258 8.69 11.55 -2.99
C LEU A 258 7.72 11.09 -4.06
N LEU A 259 6.47 11.52 -3.95
CA LEU A 259 5.45 11.35 -4.99
C LEU A 259 4.56 12.58 -5.03
N ALA A 260 4.24 13.00 -6.25
CA ALA A 260 3.18 13.95 -6.55
C ALA A 260 2.27 13.34 -7.60
N GLY A 261 0.96 13.41 -7.41
CA GLY A 261 0.00 12.88 -8.34
C GLY A 261 -1.31 13.66 -8.34
N TYR A 262 -2.14 13.36 -9.31
CA TYR A 262 -3.41 14.01 -9.55
C TYR A 262 -4.45 12.95 -9.92
N GLN A 263 -5.67 13.12 -9.42
CA GLN A 263 -6.82 12.33 -9.87
C GLN A 263 -7.97 13.22 -10.31
N ASP A 264 -8.70 12.72 -11.30
CA ASP A 264 -9.99 13.23 -11.76
C ASP A 264 -10.92 12.04 -11.98
N ILE A 265 -12.08 12.04 -11.33
CA ILE A 265 -13.04 10.94 -11.34
C ILE A 265 -14.42 11.49 -11.70
N ASP A 266 -14.97 11.06 -12.81
CA ASP A 266 -16.40 11.12 -13.04
C ASP A 266 -17.04 9.85 -12.46
N ASN A 267 -17.82 10.01 -11.42
CA ASN A 267 -18.52 8.89 -10.78
C ASN A 267 -19.91 8.63 -11.37
N ALA A 268 -20.32 9.40 -12.40
CA ALA A 268 -21.62 9.34 -13.06
C ALA A 268 -22.83 9.39 -12.10
N ASP A 269 -22.65 9.92 -10.87
CA ASP A 269 -23.71 10.05 -9.89
C ASP A 269 -24.42 11.39 -10.07
N THR A 270 -25.77 11.38 -10.01
CA THR A 270 -26.58 12.58 -10.18
C THR A 270 -26.72 13.40 -8.90
N GLN A 271 -26.55 12.77 -7.74
CA GLN A 271 -26.73 13.37 -6.43
C GLN A 271 -25.39 13.70 -5.75
N TYR A 272 -24.40 12.81 -5.85
CA TYR A 272 -23.12 12.90 -5.16
C TYR A 272 -21.96 12.94 -6.16
N LYS A 273 -21.85 14.06 -6.90
CA LYS A 273 -20.84 14.22 -7.96
C LYS A 273 -19.42 14.48 -7.44
N ASP A 274 -19.33 15.06 -6.25
CA ASP A 274 -18.08 15.61 -5.72
C ASP A 274 -17.27 14.60 -4.92
N HIS A 275 -17.85 13.43 -4.62
CA HIS A 275 -17.18 12.38 -3.87
C HIS A 275 -17.49 10.99 -4.38
N LEU A 276 -16.65 10.04 -4.00
CA LEU A 276 -16.74 8.62 -4.31
C LEU A 276 -16.60 7.83 -3.01
N THR A 277 -17.48 6.85 -2.78
CA THR A 277 -17.30 5.95 -1.64
C THR A 277 -16.19 4.96 -1.94
N LEU A 278 -15.17 4.96 -1.08
CA LEU A 278 -14.08 4.00 -1.08
C LEU A 278 -14.21 3.06 0.12
N GLY A 279 -13.71 1.84 -0.03
CA GLY A 279 -13.71 0.86 1.05
C GLY A 279 -12.62 -0.18 0.93
N GLY A 280 -12.17 -0.63 2.08
CA GLY A 280 -11.19 -1.68 2.31
C GLY A 280 -11.05 -1.92 3.81
N PHE A 281 -10.42 -3.01 4.21
CA PHE A 281 -10.24 -3.38 5.62
C PHE A 281 -11.55 -3.40 6.44
N ASP A 282 -12.66 -3.78 5.77
CA ASP A 282 -14.02 -3.84 6.34
C ASP A 282 -14.58 -2.47 6.80
N TYR A 283 -14.10 -1.38 6.21
CA TYR A 283 -14.47 -0.01 6.51
C TYR A 283 -14.70 0.80 5.23
N SER A 284 -15.70 1.69 5.24
CA SER A 284 -16.07 2.57 4.13
C SER A 284 -15.96 4.04 4.53
N PHE A 285 -15.58 4.89 3.59
CA PHE A 285 -15.50 6.34 3.75
C PHE A 285 -15.64 7.04 2.39
N ASN A 286 -15.99 8.32 2.41
CA ASN A 286 -16.07 9.12 1.20
C ASN A 286 -14.73 9.79 0.89
N SER A 287 -14.39 9.88 -0.40
CA SER A 287 -13.19 10.55 -0.93
C SER A 287 -13.57 11.53 -2.02
N ALA A 288 -12.94 12.69 -2.05
CA ALA A 288 -13.11 13.67 -3.12
C ALA A 288 -12.78 13.04 -4.49
N THR A 289 -13.55 13.40 -5.51
CA THR A 289 -13.35 12.90 -6.86
C THR A 289 -12.15 13.55 -7.56
N LYS A 290 -11.73 14.75 -7.12
CA LYS A 290 -10.72 15.52 -7.82
C LYS A 290 -9.72 16.19 -6.89
N GLY A 291 -8.43 16.16 -7.26
CA GLY A 291 -7.38 16.87 -6.55
C GLY A 291 -6.00 16.21 -6.63
N GLN A 292 -5.08 16.76 -5.85
CA GLN A 292 -3.66 16.44 -5.88
C GLN A 292 -3.25 15.71 -4.61
N ILE A 293 -2.51 14.62 -4.75
CA ILE A 293 -1.92 13.87 -3.62
C ILE A 293 -0.41 14.02 -3.65
N TYR A 294 0.13 14.35 -2.48
CA TYR A 294 1.56 14.43 -2.23
C TYR A 294 1.95 13.45 -1.14
N SER A 295 3.07 12.76 -1.33
CA SER A 295 3.66 11.88 -0.33
C SER A 295 5.17 12.10 -0.26
N ALA A 296 5.72 12.14 0.95
CA ALA A 296 7.15 12.26 1.21
C ALA A 296 7.52 11.40 2.41
N GLU A 297 8.57 10.58 2.28
CA GLU A 297 9.15 9.88 3.42
C GLU A 297 10.66 10.02 3.43
N LEU A 298 11.19 10.42 4.58
CA LEU A 298 12.62 10.40 4.88
C LEU A 298 12.90 9.34 5.93
N SER A 299 13.83 8.42 5.65
CA SER A 299 14.27 7.42 6.61
C SER A 299 15.79 7.33 6.69
N TYR A 300 16.29 6.84 7.83
CA TYR A 300 17.71 6.60 8.09
C TYR A 300 17.91 5.19 8.64
N LEU A 301 18.77 4.40 8.03
CA LEU A 301 19.13 3.08 8.52
C LEU A 301 20.46 3.18 9.29
N PHE A 302 20.43 2.97 10.60
CA PHE A 302 21.65 2.94 11.39
C PHE A 302 22.58 1.82 10.90
N PRO A 303 23.85 2.13 10.57
CA PRO A 303 24.80 1.15 10.04
C PRO A 303 25.32 0.17 11.11
N GLN A 304 25.26 0.55 12.40
CA GLN A 304 25.69 -0.26 13.52
C GLN A 304 24.55 -1.06 14.14
N GLN A 305 24.88 -2.21 14.70
CA GLN A 305 23.97 -2.98 15.55
C GLN A 305 23.99 -2.43 16.99
N PHE A 306 22.86 -2.51 17.67
CA PHE A 306 22.72 -2.10 19.07
C PHE A 306 22.49 -3.34 19.95
N GLY A 307 23.58 -3.97 20.38
CA GLY A 307 23.50 -5.25 21.09
C GLY A 307 22.84 -6.32 20.22
N PRO A 308 21.74 -6.95 20.69
CA PRO A 308 21.03 -7.97 19.92
C PRO A 308 20.10 -7.41 18.84
N ILE A 309 19.92 -6.07 18.76
CA ILE A 309 19.10 -5.40 17.76
C ILE A 309 19.91 -5.25 16.47
N THR A 310 19.46 -5.90 15.40
CA THR A 310 20.19 -6.02 14.14
C THR A 310 19.93 -4.87 13.16
N SER A 311 18.86 -4.12 13.36
CA SER A 311 18.48 -2.98 12.51
C SER A 311 17.65 -1.99 13.29
N VAL A 312 17.97 -0.70 13.15
CA VAL A 312 17.16 0.42 13.69
C VAL A 312 16.95 1.41 12.56
N ARG A 313 15.68 1.78 12.31
CA ARG A 313 15.30 2.70 11.24
C ARG A 313 14.24 3.69 11.73
N PRO A 314 14.60 4.89 12.15
CA PRO A 314 13.66 6.00 12.26
C PRO A 314 13.22 6.51 10.88
N TYR A 315 12.00 7.03 10.80
CA TYR A 315 11.44 7.64 9.59
C TYR A 315 10.41 8.70 9.93
N LEU A 316 10.18 9.59 8.96
CA LEU A 316 9.14 10.62 8.96
C LEU A 316 8.37 10.51 7.66
N ASN A 317 7.09 10.18 7.73
CA ASN A 317 6.19 10.14 6.58
C ASN A 317 5.21 11.31 6.66
N TYR A 318 5.05 12.01 5.56
CA TYR A 318 4.07 13.08 5.37
C TYR A 318 3.29 12.83 4.10
N SER A 319 1.98 12.98 4.16
CA SER A 319 1.12 12.92 2.98
C SER A 319 -0.06 13.88 3.10
N SER A 320 -0.52 14.38 1.96
CA SER A 320 -1.67 15.28 1.90
C SER A 320 -2.50 15.07 0.64
N TYR A 321 -3.80 15.30 0.75
CA TYR A 321 -4.72 15.37 -0.37
C TYR A 321 -5.31 16.77 -0.44
N ARG A 322 -4.92 17.53 -1.46
CA ARG A 322 -5.46 18.84 -1.79
C ARG A 322 -6.63 18.66 -2.75
N LYS A 323 -7.81 18.96 -2.27
CA LYS A 323 -9.06 18.73 -2.98
C LYS A 323 -9.45 19.97 -3.79
N GLU A 324 -10.03 19.76 -4.98
CA GLU A 324 -10.42 20.86 -5.88
C GLU A 324 -11.93 21.17 -5.79
N GLN A 325 -12.71 20.43 -5.03
CA GLN A 325 -14.13 20.72 -4.82
C GLN A 325 -14.31 21.90 -3.87
N ASP A 326 -15.22 22.81 -4.23
CA ASP A 326 -15.56 23.98 -3.43
C ASP A 326 -16.05 23.57 -2.03
N GLY A 327 -15.49 24.19 -1.01
CA GLY A 327 -15.84 23.92 0.39
C GLY A 327 -15.24 22.66 1.01
N PHE A 328 -14.53 21.84 0.24
CA PHE A 328 -13.82 20.65 0.78
C PHE A 328 -12.54 21.08 1.49
N LYS A 329 -12.26 20.44 2.62
CA LYS A 329 -11.05 20.68 3.41
C LYS A 329 -9.97 19.67 3.06
N ASP A 330 -8.73 20.14 2.92
CA ASP A 330 -7.58 19.30 2.64
C ASP A 330 -7.35 18.26 3.74
N SER A 331 -6.98 17.06 3.35
CA SER A 331 -6.58 16.00 4.27
C SER A 331 -5.07 15.97 4.43
N THR A 332 -4.60 15.73 5.65
CA THR A 332 -3.17 15.64 5.94
C THR A 332 -2.91 14.52 6.94
N ARG A 333 -1.85 13.74 6.69
CA ARG A 333 -1.34 12.70 7.59
C ARG A 333 0.16 12.87 7.78
N PHE A 334 0.61 12.81 9.03
CA PHE A 334 2.02 12.84 9.41
C PHE A 334 2.32 11.71 10.38
N ILE A 335 3.31 10.89 10.06
CA ILE A 335 3.67 9.71 10.85
C ILE A 335 5.17 9.70 11.12
N PRO A 336 5.64 10.25 12.25
CA PRO A 336 6.94 9.91 12.77
C PRO A 336 6.92 8.48 13.33
N GLY A 337 7.93 7.69 12.98
CA GLY A 337 8.02 6.30 13.38
C GLY A 337 9.45 5.80 13.51
N ILE A 338 9.56 4.63 14.14
CA ILE A 338 10.81 3.89 14.26
C ILE A 338 10.53 2.39 14.15
N ALA A 339 11.31 1.70 13.36
CA ALA A 339 11.29 0.24 13.26
C ALA A 339 12.63 -0.34 13.72
N PHE A 340 12.59 -1.46 14.42
CA PHE A 340 13.77 -2.22 14.78
C PHE A 340 13.54 -3.72 14.75
N ASN A 341 14.59 -4.44 14.40
CA ASN A 341 14.59 -5.90 14.26
C ASN A 341 15.42 -6.56 15.35
N TYR A 342 14.85 -7.60 15.93
CA TYR A 342 15.51 -8.53 16.83
C TYR A 342 15.24 -9.96 16.37
N GLN A 343 16.23 -10.61 15.77
CA GLN A 343 16.07 -11.94 15.17
C GLN A 343 14.87 -11.97 14.19
N LYS A 344 13.83 -12.74 14.50
CA LYS A 344 12.59 -12.88 13.72
C LYS A 344 11.49 -11.90 14.13
N LEU A 345 11.74 -11.06 15.13
CA LEU A 345 10.80 -10.07 15.62
C LEU A 345 11.11 -8.70 15.00
N THR A 346 10.12 -8.07 14.40
CA THR A 346 10.13 -6.65 14.06
C THR A 346 9.19 -5.92 15.01
N VAL A 347 9.67 -4.84 15.63
CA VAL A 347 8.84 -3.92 16.39
C VAL A 347 8.83 -2.58 15.67
N GLN A 348 7.64 -2.03 15.48
CA GLN A 348 7.45 -0.75 14.81
C GLN A 348 6.54 0.12 15.65
N ALA A 349 7.02 1.30 16.02
CA ALA A 349 6.28 2.27 16.81
C ALA A 349 6.04 3.53 15.98
N GLU A 350 4.79 4.00 15.95
CA GLU A 350 4.35 5.15 15.15
C GLU A 350 3.45 6.07 15.96
N LEU A 351 3.54 7.37 15.69
CA LEU A 351 2.56 8.34 16.09
C LEU A 351 1.78 8.81 14.85
N LEU A 352 0.59 8.28 14.66
CA LEU A 352 -0.30 8.66 13.58
C LEU A 352 -0.97 9.98 13.94
N MET A 353 -0.74 11.02 13.16
CA MET A 353 -1.31 12.35 13.33
C MET A 353 -2.00 12.75 12.02
N GLY A 354 -3.23 13.26 12.09
CA GLY A 354 -3.94 13.67 10.87
C GLY A 354 -5.05 14.69 11.11
N LYS A 355 -5.37 15.37 10.03
CA LYS A 355 -6.54 16.25 9.89
C LYS A 355 -7.38 15.73 8.74
N HIS A 356 -8.69 15.70 8.94
CA HIS A 356 -9.64 15.21 7.93
C HIS A 356 -9.18 13.87 7.35
N ASP A 357 -8.90 12.93 8.26
CA ASP A 357 -8.32 11.62 7.95
C ASP A 357 -9.28 10.51 8.39
N PRO A 358 -9.74 9.64 7.48
CA PRO A 358 -10.70 8.59 7.79
C PRO A 358 -10.15 7.58 8.84
N TYR A 359 -8.84 7.35 8.89
CA TYR A 359 -8.23 6.45 9.88
C TYR A 359 -8.19 7.03 11.30
N LEU A 360 -8.44 8.34 11.44
CA LEU A 360 -8.52 9.04 12.72
C LEU A 360 -9.96 9.42 13.09
N GLY A 361 -10.96 8.74 12.51
CA GLY A 361 -12.35 8.83 12.89
C GLY A 361 -13.19 9.83 12.10
N ASP A 362 -12.66 10.39 11.00
CA ASP A 362 -13.41 11.29 10.11
C ASP A 362 -13.82 10.54 8.83
N SER A 363 -15.01 9.96 8.79
CA SER A 363 -15.51 9.21 7.63
C SER A 363 -15.70 10.08 6.37
N GLU A 364 -15.83 11.40 6.53
CA GLU A 364 -15.87 12.38 5.44
C GLU A 364 -14.49 13.02 5.19
N GLY A 365 -13.45 12.52 5.86
CA GLY A 365 -12.12 13.12 5.84
C GLY A 365 -11.51 13.25 4.47
N LEU A 366 -11.62 12.23 3.62
CA LEU A 366 -11.13 12.32 2.23
C LEU A 366 -12.13 12.97 1.25
N ALA A 367 -13.36 13.30 1.68
CA ALA A 367 -14.32 14.13 0.94
C ALA A 367 -14.37 15.53 1.53
N ALA A 368 -15.54 16.00 1.96
CA ALA A 368 -15.74 17.37 2.45
C ALA A 368 -14.85 17.73 3.66
N GLY A 369 -14.46 16.72 4.44
CA GLY A 369 -13.83 16.88 5.75
C GLY A 369 -14.85 17.25 6.82
N GLY A 370 -14.59 16.81 8.06
CA GLY A 370 -15.43 17.11 9.21
C GLY A 370 -15.33 18.57 9.66
N SER A 371 -16.19 18.97 10.61
CA SER A 371 -16.17 20.29 11.20
C SER A 371 -14.94 20.56 12.08
N ASN A 372 -14.23 19.51 12.50
CA ASN A 372 -13.08 19.59 13.38
C ASN A 372 -11.78 19.77 12.60
N ASP A 373 -11.16 20.95 12.69
CA ASP A 373 -9.86 21.25 12.07
C ASP A 373 -8.65 20.91 12.98
N LYS A 374 -8.85 20.14 14.04
CA LYS A 374 -7.77 19.73 14.94
C LYS A 374 -6.97 18.57 14.39
N TRP A 375 -5.74 18.43 14.84
CA TRP A 375 -4.92 17.25 14.64
C TRP A 375 -5.37 16.15 15.59
N ASN A 376 -5.96 15.10 15.05
CA ASN A 376 -6.25 13.87 15.79
C ASN A 376 -5.00 12.99 15.84
N LYS A 377 -4.83 12.19 16.90
CA LYS A 377 -3.59 11.45 17.19
C LYS A 377 -3.87 10.07 17.75
N LYS A 378 -3.10 9.07 17.26
CA LYS A 378 -3.04 7.73 17.84
C LYS A 378 -1.60 7.26 17.90
N ALA A 379 -1.14 6.78 19.05
CA ALA A 379 0.11 6.05 19.14
C ALA A 379 -0.15 4.58 18.81
N PHE A 380 0.78 3.98 18.07
CA PHE A 380 0.64 2.65 17.55
C PHE A 380 1.96 1.89 17.68
N VAL A 381 1.91 0.65 18.18
CA VAL A 381 3.06 -0.25 18.20
C VAL A 381 2.64 -1.60 17.65
N ILE A 382 3.34 -2.04 16.62
CA ILE A 382 3.19 -3.38 16.04
C ILE A 382 4.34 -4.27 16.49
N PHE A 383 4.03 -5.49 16.84
CA PHE A 383 4.95 -6.57 17.13
C PHE A 383 4.71 -7.67 16.09
N ALA A 384 5.64 -7.86 15.17
CA ALA A 384 5.53 -8.81 14.07
C ALA A 384 6.58 -9.91 14.22
N TYR A 385 6.14 -11.15 14.46
CA TYR A 385 7.00 -12.32 14.45
C TYR A 385 6.88 -13.05 13.11
N TYR A 386 8.02 -13.25 12.44
CA TYR A 386 8.10 -13.91 11.14
C TYR A 386 8.62 -15.34 11.26
N PHE A 387 8.11 -16.26 10.46
CA PHE A 387 8.51 -17.65 10.43
C PHE A 387 8.64 -18.20 9.00
#